data_d26c7b3315c1243a01c70d33653af90d
#
_entry.id   d26c7b3315c1243a01c70d33653af90d
#
_cell.length_a   1.000
_cell.length_b   1.000
_cell.length_c   1.000
_cell.angle_alpha   90.00
_cell.angle_beta   90.00
_cell.angle_gamma   90.00
#
_symmetry.space_group_name_H-M   'P 1'
#
loop_
_entity.id
_entity.type
_entity.pdbx_description
1 polymer ?
#
loop_
_entity_poly.entity_id
_entity_poly.type
_entity_poly.pdbx_seq_one_letter_code
_entity_poly.pdbx_strand_id
1 'polypeptide(L)'
;MKIMADRYRTGLLKEYQVIGRHLPTEQNPTPKLYRMRIFAKNTVVAKSRFWYFLMKLRKVKKSTGEIVGLNVISEKRPLKVKNFGIWIRYDSRSGTHNMYKEYREMSRTEAVEALYQDMAAQHRARFRSIHVCQMQN
;
A
#
# COMPACT_ATOMS: atom_id res chain seq x y z
N MET A 1 0.25 7.08 -27.73
CA MET A 1 -1.13 6.98 -27.21
C MET A 1 -1.19 6.58 -25.74
N LYS A 2 -0.51 5.51 -25.37
CA LYS A 2 -0.46 5.08 -23.97
C LYS A 2 0.18 6.11 -23.04
N ILE A 3 1.21 6.82 -23.53
CA ILE A 3 1.92 7.86 -22.76
C ILE A 3 1.04 9.10 -22.52
N MET A 4 0.15 9.44 -23.45
CA MET A 4 -0.79 10.55 -23.26
C MET A 4 -1.93 10.19 -22.32
N ALA A 5 -2.43 8.96 -22.39
CA ALA A 5 -3.45 8.48 -21.46
C ALA A 5 -2.92 8.48 -20.03
N ASP A 6 -1.66 8.11 -19.83
CA ASP A 6 -1.02 8.10 -18.52
C ASP A 6 -0.80 9.52 -17.95
N ARG A 7 -0.59 10.51 -18.82
CA ARG A 7 -0.45 11.91 -18.40
C ARG A 7 -1.75 12.50 -17.85
N TYR A 8 -2.88 12.08 -18.40
CA TYR A 8 -4.19 12.59 -17.98
C TYR A 8 -4.80 11.78 -16.84
N ARG A 9 -4.23 10.64 -16.51
CA ARG A 9 -4.61 9.86 -15.35
C ARG A 9 -3.88 10.35 -14.11
N THR A 10 -4.17 11.60 -13.74
CA THR A 10 -3.68 12.14 -12.47
C THR A 10 -4.29 11.30 -11.35
N GLY A 11 -3.44 10.67 -10.57
CA GLY A 11 -3.88 9.89 -9.43
C GLY A 11 -3.79 8.38 -9.60
N LEU A 12 -3.11 7.92 -10.66
CA LEU A 12 -2.78 6.49 -10.79
C LEU A 12 -1.91 6.04 -9.62
N LEU A 13 -2.27 4.90 -9.04
CA LEU A 13 -1.48 4.31 -7.98
C LEU A 13 -0.20 3.72 -8.53
N LYS A 14 0.83 3.77 -7.71
CA LYS A 14 2.09 3.06 -7.91
C LYS A 14 2.33 2.17 -6.70
N GLU A 15 3.00 1.06 -6.92
CA GLU A 15 3.42 0.19 -5.83
C GLU A 15 4.80 0.60 -5.37
N TYR A 16 4.94 0.86 -4.06
CA TYR A 16 6.19 1.24 -3.44
C TYR A 16 6.61 0.19 -2.42
N GLN A 17 7.90 -0.05 -2.35
CA GLN A 17 8.50 -0.78 -1.25
C GLN A 17 9.14 0.25 -0.32
N VAL A 18 8.63 0.33 0.90
CA VAL A 18 9.15 1.25 1.92
C VAL A 18 9.81 0.44 3.02
N ILE A 19 11.03 0.81 3.37
CA ILE A 19 11.79 0.16 4.44
C ILE A 19 12.10 1.22 5.49
N GLY A 20 11.77 0.91 6.74
CA GLY A 20 12.01 1.83 7.84
C GLY A 20 12.37 1.09 9.12
N ARG A 21 12.79 1.85 10.11
CA ARG A 21 13.20 1.31 11.41
C ARG A 21 13.12 2.39 12.49
N HIS A 22 13.20 1.96 13.74
CA HIS A 22 13.48 2.88 14.85
C HIS A 22 14.85 3.52 14.65
N LEU A 23 14.99 4.76 15.10
CA LEU A 23 16.30 5.38 15.17
C LEU A 23 17.22 4.56 16.10
N PRO A 24 18.46 4.30 15.71
CA PRO A 24 19.39 3.56 16.57
C PRO A 24 19.65 4.32 17.89
N THR A 25 19.67 3.56 18.98
CA THR A 25 19.97 4.09 20.31
C THR A 25 21.14 3.30 20.91
N GLU A 26 21.71 3.80 22.02
CA GLU A 26 22.77 3.08 22.71
C GLU A 26 22.31 1.72 23.23
N GLN A 27 21.03 1.63 23.63
CA GLN A 27 20.44 0.38 24.09
C GLN A 27 20.14 -0.58 22.97
N ASN A 28 19.85 -0.06 21.76
CA ASN A 28 19.51 -0.85 20.58
C ASN A 28 20.19 -0.25 19.34
N PRO A 29 21.48 -0.55 19.12
CA PRO A 29 22.23 0.03 18.00
C PRO A 29 21.84 -0.55 16.65
N THR A 30 21.20 -1.75 16.62
CA THR A 30 20.76 -2.40 15.39
C THR A 30 19.27 -2.73 15.47
N PRO A 31 18.39 -1.73 15.33
CA PRO A 31 16.95 -1.98 15.38
C PRO A 31 16.47 -2.79 14.18
N LYS A 32 15.35 -3.50 14.35
CA LYS A 32 14.75 -4.28 13.28
C LYS A 32 14.33 -3.40 12.12
N LEU A 33 14.53 -3.91 10.92
CA LEU A 33 14.00 -3.29 9.70
C LEU A 33 12.59 -3.80 9.44
N TYR A 34 11.70 -2.88 9.08
CA TYR A 34 10.34 -3.19 8.67
C TYR A 34 10.17 -2.82 7.20
N ARG A 35 9.60 -3.75 6.45
CA ARG A 35 9.35 -3.57 5.02
C ARG A 35 7.87 -3.69 4.74
N MET A 36 7.34 -2.76 3.97
CA MET A 36 5.96 -2.79 3.51
C MET A 36 5.88 -2.49 2.03
N ARG A 37 4.92 -3.15 1.37
CA ARG A 37 4.50 -2.78 0.02
C ARG A 37 3.27 -1.91 0.15
N ILE A 38 3.35 -0.70 -0.39
CA ILE A 38 2.31 0.31 -0.24
C ILE A 38 1.91 0.81 -1.61
N PHE A 39 0.61 0.92 -1.83
CA PHE A 39 0.03 1.49 -3.04
C PHE A 39 -0.32 2.94 -2.77
N ALA A 40 0.31 3.85 -3.48
CA ALA A 40 0.15 5.29 -3.28
C ALA A 40 0.36 6.04 -4.58
N LYS A 41 -0.12 7.29 -4.62
CA LYS A 41 0.01 8.13 -5.80
C LYS A 41 1.42 8.69 -5.98
N ASN A 42 2.10 8.94 -4.87
CA ASN A 42 3.45 9.51 -4.87
C ASN A 42 4.22 9.07 -3.63
N THR A 43 5.48 9.46 -3.56
CA THR A 43 6.38 9.08 -2.46
C THR A 43 5.95 9.67 -1.11
N VAL A 44 5.39 10.88 -1.11
CA VAL A 44 4.95 11.54 0.12
C VAL A 44 3.81 10.75 0.75
N VAL A 45 2.82 10.35 -0.06
CA VAL A 45 1.70 9.53 0.42
C VAL A 45 2.20 8.16 0.87
N ALA A 46 3.15 7.56 0.13
CA ALA A 46 3.72 6.26 0.50
C ALA A 46 4.38 6.29 1.88
N LYS A 47 5.18 7.33 2.15
CA LYS A 47 5.83 7.50 3.46
C LYS A 47 4.81 7.70 4.57
N SER A 48 3.81 8.54 4.33
CA SER A 48 2.73 8.80 5.28
C SER A 48 1.97 7.52 5.63
N ARG A 49 1.61 6.72 4.64
CA ARG A 49 0.91 5.45 4.85
C ARG A 49 1.80 4.43 5.56
N PHE A 50 3.08 4.41 5.25
CA PHE A 50 4.03 3.53 5.94
C PHE A 50 4.02 3.78 7.45
N TRP A 51 4.18 5.03 7.87
CA TRP A 51 4.18 5.37 9.29
C TRP A 51 2.84 5.10 9.95
N TYR A 52 1.75 5.39 9.24
CA TYR A 52 0.41 5.10 9.74
C TYR A 52 0.22 3.62 10.07
N PHE A 53 0.60 2.73 9.15
CA PHE A 53 0.47 1.30 9.37
C PHE A 53 1.46 0.77 10.39
N LEU A 54 2.69 1.25 10.36
CA LEU A 54 3.72 0.79 11.29
C LEU A 54 3.39 1.17 12.72
N MET A 55 2.85 2.36 12.94
CA MET A 55 2.40 2.79 14.26
C MET A 55 1.28 1.89 14.78
N LYS A 56 0.34 1.50 13.93
CA LYS A 56 -0.74 0.58 14.32
C LYS A 56 -0.23 -0.82 14.62
N LEU A 57 0.69 -1.34 13.80
CA LEU A 57 1.15 -2.72 13.89
C LEU A 57 2.25 -2.92 14.92
N ARG A 58 3.15 -1.96 15.10
CA ARG A 58 4.36 -2.09 15.92
C ARG A 58 4.63 -0.90 16.83
N LYS A 59 3.74 0.10 16.85
CA LYS A 59 3.86 1.33 17.67
C LYS A 59 5.15 2.12 17.41
N VAL A 60 5.67 2.05 16.19
CA VAL A 60 6.81 2.87 15.77
C VAL A 60 6.30 4.17 15.17
N LYS A 61 6.75 5.31 15.69
CA LYS A 61 6.31 6.62 15.26
C LYS A 61 7.30 7.25 14.28
N LYS A 62 6.81 8.17 13.45
CA LYS A 62 7.64 8.95 12.53
C LYS A 62 8.74 9.72 13.28
N SER A 63 8.43 10.28 14.45
CA SER A 63 9.39 11.06 15.25
C SER A 63 10.52 10.22 15.84
N THR A 64 10.28 8.92 16.05
CA THR A 64 11.26 8.00 16.62
C THR A 64 11.81 7.01 15.61
N GLY A 65 11.49 7.18 14.34
CA GLY A 65 11.91 6.30 13.27
C GLY A 65 12.53 7.03 12.10
N GLU A 66 13.08 6.25 11.19
CA GLU A 66 13.63 6.76 9.93
C GLU A 66 13.27 5.82 8.78
N ILE A 67 13.16 6.39 7.58
CA ILE A 67 13.00 5.61 6.36
C ILE A 67 14.39 5.34 5.79
N VAL A 68 14.71 4.05 5.63
CA VAL A 68 16.01 3.60 5.14
C VAL A 68 15.99 3.48 3.61
N GLY A 69 14.85 3.11 3.04
CA GLY A 69 14.73 2.96 1.59
C GLY A 69 13.31 3.12 1.11
N LEU A 70 13.17 3.59 -0.11
CA LEU A 70 11.89 3.70 -0.79
C LEU A 70 12.10 3.51 -2.29
N ASN A 71 11.50 2.46 -2.83
CA ASN A 71 11.63 2.10 -4.24
C ASN A 71 10.27 1.87 -4.88
N VAL A 72 10.15 2.23 -6.15
CA VAL A 72 8.98 1.89 -6.96
C VAL A 72 9.13 0.45 -7.44
N ILE A 73 8.06 -0.32 -7.31
CA ILE A 73 8.02 -1.69 -7.80
C ILE A 73 7.25 -1.70 -9.12
N SER A 74 7.89 -2.21 -10.16
CA SER A 74 7.27 -2.33 -11.49
C SER A 74 6.60 -3.67 -11.65
N GLU A 75 5.55 -3.73 -12.49
CA GLU A 75 4.89 -4.98 -12.82
C GLU A 75 5.83 -5.87 -13.64
N LYS A 76 5.94 -7.14 -13.25
CA LYS A 76 6.81 -8.09 -13.95
C LYS A 76 6.28 -8.49 -15.32
N ARG A 77 4.98 -8.59 -15.47
CA ARG A 77 4.32 -9.03 -16.72
C ARG A 77 3.20 -8.06 -17.10
N PRO A 78 3.56 -6.83 -17.56
CA PRO A 78 2.56 -5.79 -17.75
C PRO A 78 1.59 -6.05 -18.91
N LEU A 79 1.94 -6.93 -19.85
CA LEU A 79 1.11 -7.20 -21.01
C LEU A 79 0.23 -8.45 -20.85
N LYS A 80 0.36 -9.16 -19.74
CA LYS A 80 -0.40 -10.38 -19.50
C LYS A 80 -1.50 -10.12 -18.48
N VAL A 81 -2.72 -10.58 -18.79
CA VAL A 81 -3.84 -10.52 -17.85
C VAL A 81 -3.65 -11.59 -16.78
N LYS A 82 -3.81 -11.20 -15.53
CA LYS A 82 -3.60 -12.09 -14.38
C LYS A 82 -4.78 -11.99 -13.43
N ASN A 83 -4.99 -13.03 -12.64
CA ASN A 83 -5.94 -13.02 -11.55
C ASN A 83 -5.21 -12.63 -10.28
N PHE A 84 -5.74 -11.62 -9.57
CA PHE A 84 -5.16 -11.14 -8.33
C PHE A 84 -6.12 -11.43 -7.17
N GLY A 85 -5.59 -12.04 -6.12
CA GLY A 85 -6.28 -12.22 -4.86
C GLY A 85 -5.74 -11.22 -3.84
N ILE A 86 -6.62 -10.46 -3.20
CA ILE A 86 -6.23 -9.39 -2.29
C ILE A 86 -6.88 -9.60 -0.93
N TRP A 87 -6.07 -9.71 0.10
CA TRP A 87 -6.52 -9.73 1.50
C TRP A 87 -6.39 -8.33 2.06
N ILE A 88 -7.50 -7.81 2.57
CA ILE A 88 -7.54 -6.45 3.12
C ILE A 88 -8.08 -6.45 4.54
N ARG A 89 -7.74 -5.39 5.25
CA ARG A 89 -8.34 -5.02 6.52
C ARG A 89 -8.85 -3.60 6.38
N TYR A 90 -10.09 -3.36 6.76
CA TYR A 90 -10.63 -2.01 6.73
C TYR A 90 -11.41 -1.70 8.01
N ASP A 91 -11.42 -0.42 8.36
CA ASP A 91 -12.14 0.06 9.53
C ASP A 91 -13.49 0.62 9.10
N SER A 92 -14.55 0.15 9.76
CA SER A 92 -15.90 0.70 9.62
C SER A 92 -16.30 1.37 10.93
N ARG A 93 -17.51 1.91 10.97
CA ARG A 93 -18.06 2.48 12.21
C ARG A 93 -18.22 1.44 13.30
N SER A 94 -18.45 0.19 12.93
CA SER A 94 -18.71 -0.90 13.87
C SER A 94 -17.47 -1.71 14.23
N GLY A 95 -16.30 -1.40 13.66
CA GLY A 95 -15.05 -2.08 13.97
C GLY A 95 -14.20 -2.39 12.76
N THR A 96 -13.21 -3.25 12.96
CA THR A 96 -12.26 -3.66 11.93
C THR A 96 -12.70 -4.97 11.29
N HIS A 97 -12.68 -5.02 9.96
CA HIS A 97 -13.10 -6.18 9.19
C HIS A 97 -11.97 -6.68 8.29
N ASN A 98 -11.86 -8.00 8.17
CA ASN A 98 -10.98 -8.64 7.21
C ASN A 98 -11.81 -9.14 6.03
N MET A 99 -11.25 -8.97 4.82
CA MET A 99 -11.96 -9.33 3.61
C MET A 99 -10.98 -9.83 2.55
N TYR A 100 -11.46 -10.73 1.68
CA TYR A 100 -10.72 -11.22 0.54
C TYR A 100 -11.50 -10.92 -0.73
N LYS A 101 -10.81 -10.35 -1.73
CA LYS A 101 -11.41 -10.06 -3.03
C LYS A 101 -10.49 -10.46 -4.17
N GLU A 102 -11.07 -10.81 -5.31
CA GLU A 102 -10.34 -11.20 -6.50
C GLU A 102 -10.66 -10.26 -7.65
N TYR A 103 -9.63 -9.95 -8.43
CA TYR A 103 -9.75 -9.11 -9.63
C TYR A 103 -8.89 -9.67 -10.75
N ARG A 104 -9.39 -9.51 -11.97
CA ARG A 104 -8.64 -9.89 -13.17
C ARG A 104 -8.16 -8.62 -13.85
N GLU A 105 -6.87 -8.35 -13.75
CA GLU A 105 -6.25 -7.13 -14.25
C GLU A 105 -4.87 -7.40 -14.82
N MET A 106 -4.31 -6.42 -15.50
CA MET A 106 -2.98 -6.54 -16.09
C MET A 106 -1.85 -6.22 -15.11
N SER A 107 -2.11 -5.41 -14.09
CA SER A 107 -1.10 -5.03 -13.11
C SER A 107 -1.67 -5.04 -11.70
N ARG A 108 -0.78 -5.15 -10.73
CA ARG A 108 -1.13 -5.10 -9.30
C ARG A 108 -1.77 -3.78 -8.91
N THR A 109 -1.25 -2.68 -9.45
CA THR A 109 -1.79 -1.34 -9.15
C THR A 109 -3.20 -1.17 -9.69
N GLU A 110 -3.50 -1.68 -10.88
CA GLU A 110 -4.85 -1.65 -11.44
C GLU A 110 -5.83 -2.49 -10.61
N ALA A 111 -5.39 -3.64 -10.12
CA ALA A 111 -6.21 -4.47 -9.24
C ALA A 111 -6.55 -3.76 -7.93
N VAL A 112 -5.58 -3.07 -7.34
CA VAL A 112 -5.80 -2.32 -6.09
C VAL A 112 -6.68 -1.09 -6.34
N GLU A 113 -6.56 -0.43 -7.48
CA GLU A 113 -7.47 0.67 -7.84
C GLU A 113 -8.90 0.17 -7.95
N ALA A 114 -9.11 -0.97 -8.60
CA ALA A 114 -10.43 -1.59 -8.69
C ALA A 114 -10.98 -1.93 -7.31
N LEU A 115 -10.12 -2.42 -6.41
CA LEU A 115 -10.48 -2.70 -5.03
C LEU A 115 -10.94 -1.43 -4.31
N TYR A 116 -10.20 -0.35 -4.41
CA TYR A 116 -10.57 0.90 -3.73
C TYR A 116 -11.89 1.46 -4.24
N GLN A 117 -12.14 1.43 -5.54
CA GLN A 117 -13.42 1.85 -6.11
C GLN A 117 -14.57 0.97 -5.62
N ASP A 118 -14.36 -0.33 -5.58
CA ASP A 118 -15.33 -1.31 -5.14
C ASP A 118 -15.69 -1.11 -3.65
N MET A 119 -14.67 -0.93 -2.81
CA MET A 119 -14.86 -0.70 -1.38
C MET A 119 -15.56 0.63 -1.10
N ALA A 120 -15.28 1.67 -1.88
CA ALA A 120 -15.97 2.95 -1.76
C ALA A 120 -17.45 2.82 -2.15
N ALA A 121 -17.76 2.07 -3.19
CA ALA A 121 -19.13 1.88 -3.68
C ALA A 121 -19.96 1.00 -2.76
N GLN A 122 -19.42 -0.15 -2.32
CA GLN A 122 -20.17 -1.15 -1.57
C GLN A 122 -20.17 -0.91 -0.06
N HIS A 123 -19.04 -0.45 0.49
CA HIS A 123 -18.86 -0.31 1.94
C HIS A 123 -18.59 1.12 2.37
N ARG A 124 -18.57 2.07 1.44
CA ARG A 124 -18.22 3.48 1.68
C ARG A 124 -16.89 3.61 2.44
N ALA A 125 -16.00 2.64 2.26
CA ALA A 125 -14.67 2.66 2.86
C ALA A 125 -13.74 3.53 2.02
N ARG A 126 -13.04 4.45 2.69
CA ARG A 126 -12.13 5.37 2.03
C ARG A 126 -10.72 4.78 2.01
N PHE A 127 -9.91 5.25 1.09
CA PHE A 127 -8.51 4.85 0.93
C PHE A 127 -7.77 4.77 2.27
N ARG A 128 -7.92 5.79 3.11
CA ARG A 128 -7.20 5.89 4.39
C ARG A 128 -7.58 4.80 5.40
N SER A 129 -8.77 4.21 5.28
CA SER A 129 -9.23 3.18 6.22
C SER A 129 -8.96 1.76 5.74
N ILE A 130 -8.37 1.59 4.55
CA ILE A 130 -8.12 0.29 3.95
C ILE A 130 -6.63 -0.03 4.01
N HIS A 131 -6.30 -1.22 4.52
CA HIS A 131 -4.94 -1.76 4.52
C HIS A 131 -4.90 -3.03 3.67
N VAL A 132 -4.13 -3.00 2.59
CA VAL A 132 -3.88 -4.19 1.78
C VAL A 132 -2.83 -5.03 2.50
N CYS A 133 -3.28 -6.14 3.10
CA CYS A 133 -2.41 -6.98 3.93
C CYS A 133 -1.54 -7.89 3.08
N GLN A 134 -2.12 -8.48 2.04
CA GLN A 134 -1.42 -9.43 1.18
C GLN A 134 -2.07 -9.46 -0.19
N MET A 135 -1.27 -9.72 -1.22
CA MET A 135 -1.74 -9.81 -2.59
C MET A 135 -0.99 -10.92 -3.32
N GLN A 136 -1.74 -11.78 -4.01
CA GLN A 136 -1.21 -12.89 -4.81
C GLN A 136 -1.71 -12.82 -6.24
N ASN A 137 -0.91 -13.35 -7.15
CA ASN A 137 -1.31 -13.52 -8.56
C ASN A 137 -2.06 -14.82 -8.76
#